data_51a911be6c22d9f6b90dba69cda814b8
#
_entry.id   51a911be6c22d9f6b90dba69cda814b8
#
_cell.length_a   1.000
_cell.length_b   1.000
_cell.length_c   1.000
_cell.angle_alpha   90.00
_cell.angle_beta   90.00
_cell.angle_gamma   90.00
#
_symmetry.space_group_name_H-M   'P 1'
#
loop_
_entity.id
_entity.type
_entity.pdbx_description
1 polymer ?
#
loop_
_entity_poly.entity_id
_entity_poly.type
_entity_poly.pdbx_seq_one_letter_code
_entity_poly.pdbx_strand_id
1 'polypeptide(L)'
;MHGMHGGKFPFRPFLFCSCVVKYYQPKTAEEDLLLKWLQHLRTVQHHRFLVLKHCWRVGLYWQGLTHDLSKFSPVEFWAGVKYFQGDRSPNDAQRRDKGYSASWMHHKGRNRHHVEYW
;
A
#
# COMPACT_ATOMS: atom_id res chain seq x y z
N MET A 1 -44.24 -16.07 -16.86
CA MET A 1 -42.80 -16.43 -16.70
C MET A 1 -41.96 -15.34 -17.37
N HIS A 2 -41.50 -14.38 -16.61
CA HIS A 2 -40.62 -13.28 -17.11
C HIS A 2 -39.36 -13.32 -16.30
N GLY A 3 -38.26 -13.72 -16.96
CA GLY A 3 -36.94 -13.75 -16.36
C GLY A 3 -36.34 -12.34 -16.23
N MET A 4 -36.00 -11.92 -15.02
CA MET A 4 -35.26 -10.72 -14.76
C MET A 4 -33.76 -10.98 -15.05
N HIS A 5 -33.26 -10.35 -16.10
CA HIS A 5 -31.83 -10.27 -16.37
C HIS A 5 -31.19 -9.28 -15.40
N GLY A 6 -30.47 -9.81 -14.41
CA GLY A 6 -29.60 -9.02 -13.54
C GLY A 6 -28.38 -8.53 -14.31
N GLY A 7 -28.39 -7.28 -14.72
CA GLY A 7 -27.24 -6.61 -15.33
C GLY A 7 -26.09 -6.50 -14.33
N LYS A 8 -25.09 -7.34 -14.46
CA LYS A 8 -23.79 -7.17 -13.79
C LYS A 8 -23.08 -5.98 -14.45
N PHE A 9 -23.06 -4.84 -13.78
CA PHE A 9 -22.15 -3.75 -14.14
C PHE A 9 -20.71 -4.24 -13.91
N PRO A 10 -19.87 -4.34 -14.94
CA PRO A 10 -18.46 -4.63 -14.73
C PRO A 10 -17.79 -3.37 -14.18
N PHE A 11 -17.59 -3.32 -12.88
CA PHE A 11 -16.69 -2.35 -12.28
C PHE A 11 -15.28 -2.69 -12.81
N ARG A 12 -14.90 -2.05 -13.92
CA ARG A 12 -13.52 -2.11 -14.41
C ARG A 12 -12.67 -1.31 -13.42
N PRO A 13 -11.80 -1.97 -12.63
CA PRO A 13 -10.78 -1.22 -11.91
C PRO A 13 -9.93 -0.52 -12.96
N PHE A 14 -9.61 0.73 -12.70
CA PHE A 14 -8.74 1.57 -13.53
C PHE A 14 -7.47 0.79 -13.89
N LEU A 15 -7.52 0.15 -15.05
CA LEU A 15 -6.42 -0.59 -15.70
C LEU A 15 -5.49 0.40 -16.41
N PHE A 16 -5.31 1.58 -15.81
CA PHE A 16 -4.33 2.52 -16.30
C PHE A 16 -3.02 2.23 -15.57
N CYS A 17 -2.06 1.70 -16.31
CA CYS A 17 -0.64 1.75 -16.00
C CYS A 17 0.09 0.55 -15.34
N SER A 18 -0.50 -0.63 -15.22
CA SER A 18 0.36 -1.80 -14.89
C SER A 18 1.30 -2.17 -16.05
N CYS A 19 0.88 -1.96 -17.29
CA CYS A 19 1.71 -2.26 -18.46
C CYS A 19 2.81 -1.24 -18.69
N VAL A 20 2.55 0.05 -18.48
CA VAL A 20 3.56 1.11 -18.71
C VAL A 20 4.71 0.99 -17.71
N VAL A 21 4.40 0.71 -16.43
CA VAL A 21 5.41 0.55 -15.38
C VAL A 21 6.27 -0.71 -15.60
N LYS A 22 5.71 -1.77 -16.18
CA LYS A 22 6.43 -3.03 -16.40
C LYS A 22 7.53 -2.92 -17.49
N TYR A 23 7.40 -1.98 -18.41
CA TYR A 23 8.34 -1.80 -19.52
C TYR A 23 9.22 -0.54 -19.41
N TYR A 24 8.96 0.31 -18.42
CA TYR A 24 9.78 1.48 -18.20
C TYR A 24 11.09 1.09 -17.53
N GLN A 25 12.21 1.32 -18.23
CA GLN A 25 13.56 1.17 -17.68
C GLN A 25 14.08 2.56 -17.33
N PRO A 26 14.26 2.89 -16.05
CA PRO A 26 14.77 4.20 -15.64
C PRO A 26 16.18 4.40 -16.18
N LYS A 27 16.43 5.58 -16.77
CA LYS A 27 17.74 5.93 -17.36
C LYS A 27 18.70 6.50 -16.32
N THR A 28 18.17 7.05 -15.23
CA THR A 28 18.94 7.67 -14.16
C THR A 28 18.51 7.16 -12.78
N ALA A 29 19.39 7.31 -11.79
CA ALA A 29 19.06 6.96 -10.41
C ALA A 29 17.91 7.81 -9.85
N GLU A 30 17.75 9.05 -10.30
CA GLU A 30 16.64 9.93 -9.90
C GLU A 30 15.31 9.46 -10.47
N GLU A 31 15.30 9.02 -11.73
CA GLU A 31 14.12 8.45 -12.37
C GLU A 31 13.68 7.15 -11.68
N ASP A 32 14.62 6.28 -11.30
CA ASP A 32 14.33 5.06 -10.56
C ASP A 32 13.76 5.37 -9.17
N LEU A 33 14.33 6.34 -8.46
CA LEU A 33 13.83 6.76 -7.16
C LEU A 33 12.41 7.34 -7.25
N LEU A 34 12.14 8.20 -8.24
CA LEU A 34 10.82 8.76 -8.48
C LEU A 34 9.80 7.67 -8.80
N LEU A 35 10.19 6.71 -9.64
CA LEU A 35 9.33 5.59 -9.99
C LEU A 35 8.98 4.73 -8.77
N LYS A 36 9.96 4.39 -7.94
CA LYS A 36 9.75 3.65 -6.68
C LYS A 36 8.87 4.42 -5.70
N TRP A 37 9.07 5.74 -5.61
CA TRP A 37 8.23 6.61 -4.78
C TRP A 37 6.76 6.57 -5.20
N LEU A 38 6.48 6.72 -6.50
CA LEU A 38 5.12 6.67 -7.05
C LEU A 38 4.48 5.29 -6.87
N GLN A 39 5.23 4.23 -7.13
CA GLN A 39 4.75 2.85 -6.97
C GLN A 39 4.45 2.53 -5.51
N HIS A 40 5.34 2.93 -4.60
CA HIS A 40 5.13 2.74 -3.16
C HIS A 40 3.93 3.54 -2.65
N LEU A 41 3.82 4.82 -3.03
CA LEU A 41 2.67 5.66 -2.69
C LEU A 41 1.36 5.01 -3.16
N ARG A 42 1.30 4.55 -4.41
CA ARG A 42 0.14 3.87 -4.97
C ARG A 42 -0.23 2.60 -4.19
N THR A 43 0.75 1.81 -3.81
CA THR A 43 0.55 0.59 -3.01
C THR A 43 -0.06 0.91 -1.65
N VAL A 44 0.48 1.90 -0.94
CA VAL A 44 -0.04 2.36 0.35
C VAL A 44 -1.47 2.88 0.23
N GLN A 45 -1.75 3.71 -0.77
CA GLN A 45 -3.10 4.26 -0.99
C GLN A 45 -4.11 3.18 -1.36
N HIS A 46 -3.73 2.23 -2.20
CA HIS A 46 -4.59 1.10 -2.57
C HIS A 46 -4.95 0.26 -1.34
N HIS A 47 -3.96 -0.08 -0.51
CA HIS A 47 -4.20 -0.81 0.75
C HIS A 47 -5.17 -0.04 1.66
N ARG A 48 -4.91 1.25 1.90
CA ARG A 48 -5.77 2.07 2.75
C ARG A 48 -7.20 2.18 2.24
N PHE A 49 -7.37 2.31 0.91
CA PHE A 49 -8.69 2.33 0.29
C PHE A 49 -9.46 1.01 0.51
N LEU A 50 -8.79 -0.13 0.36
CA LEU A 50 -9.40 -1.44 0.63
C LEU A 50 -9.84 -1.57 2.10
N VAL A 51 -8.98 -1.21 3.03
CA VAL A 51 -9.30 -1.24 4.46
C VAL A 51 -10.46 -0.30 4.78
N LEU A 52 -10.43 0.94 4.29
CA LEU A 52 -11.53 1.89 4.46
C LEU A 52 -12.85 1.32 3.95
N LYS A 53 -12.86 0.74 2.75
CA LYS A 53 -14.04 0.11 2.15
C LYS A 53 -14.62 -1.01 3.02
N HIS A 54 -13.76 -1.86 3.60
CA HIS A 54 -14.21 -2.95 4.47
C HIS A 54 -14.66 -2.44 5.83
N CYS A 55 -13.94 -1.51 6.43
CA CYS A 55 -14.33 -0.86 7.68
C CYS A 55 -15.67 -0.13 7.56
N TRP A 56 -15.93 0.52 6.42
CA TRP A 56 -17.21 1.19 6.15
C TRP A 56 -18.39 0.23 6.19
N ARG A 57 -18.22 -0.96 5.63
CA ARG A 57 -19.29 -1.99 5.61
C ARG A 57 -19.68 -2.51 6.99
N VAL A 58 -18.76 -2.44 7.95
CA VAL A 58 -18.99 -2.93 9.33
C VAL A 58 -19.15 -1.80 10.35
N GLY A 59 -19.31 -0.55 9.89
CA GLY A 59 -19.55 0.61 10.74
C GLY A 59 -18.32 1.18 11.45
N LEU A 60 -17.10 0.72 11.13
CA LEU A 60 -15.84 1.18 11.72
C LEU A 60 -15.24 2.35 10.94
N TYR A 61 -16.03 3.41 10.75
CA TYR A 61 -15.66 4.52 9.87
C TYR A 61 -14.36 5.22 10.26
N TRP A 62 -14.23 5.54 11.54
CA TRP A 62 -13.06 6.25 12.05
C TRP A 62 -11.78 5.41 11.98
N GLN A 63 -11.89 4.14 12.33
CA GLN A 63 -10.77 3.19 12.22
C GLN A 63 -10.31 3.02 10.78
N GLY A 64 -11.25 2.94 9.84
CA GLY A 64 -10.92 2.87 8.41
C GLY A 64 -10.22 4.12 7.88
N LEU A 65 -10.68 5.32 8.28
CA LEU A 65 -10.07 6.59 7.87
C LEU A 65 -8.64 6.76 8.42
N THR A 66 -8.44 6.39 9.68
CA THR A 66 -7.16 6.57 10.37
C THR A 66 -6.19 5.40 10.20
N HIS A 67 -6.64 4.31 9.55
CA HIS A 67 -5.81 3.13 9.32
C HIS A 67 -4.51 3.48 8.60
N ASP A 68 -3.40 3.03 9.17
CA ASP A 68 -2.07 3.15 8.57
C ASP A 68 -1.62 4.56 8.20
N LEU A 69 -2.12 5.60 8.87
CA LEU A 69 -1.63 6.97 8.66
C LEU A 69 -0.13 7.09 8.95
N SER A 70 0.40 6.28 9.85
CA SER A 70 1.84 6.25 10.17
C SER A 70 2.72 5.92 8.96
N LYS A 71 2.20 5.23 7.94
CA LYS A 71 2.92 4.92 6.70
C LYS A 71 3.36 6.17 5.92
N PHE A 72 2.77 7.34 6.19
CA PHE A 72 3.21 8.61 5.62
C PHE A 72 4.27 9.32 6.48
N SER A 73 4.63 8.76 7.64
CA SER A 73 5.75 9.28 8.41
C SER A 73 7.08 9.09 7.64
N PRO A 74 8.05 10.00 7.79
CA PRO A 74 9.32 9.86 7.09
C PRO A 74 10.03 8.53 7.36
N VAL A 75 9.93 8.00 8.57
CA VAL A 75 10.56 6.73 8.98
C VAL A 75 10.02 5.54 8.20
N GLU A 76 8.69 5.47 8.01
CA GLU A 76 8.07 4.37 7.28
C GLU A 76 8.09 4.60 5.78
N PHE A 77 7.77 5.82 5.33
CA PHE A 77 7.61 6.11 3.91
C PHE A 77 8.92 5.98 3.13
N TRP A 78 9.98 6.63 3.60
CA TRP A 78 11.28 6.57 2.90
C TRP A 78 11.94 5.20 2.99
N ALA A 79 11.77 4.47 4.10
CA ALA A 79 12.18 3.08 4.16
C ALA A 79 11.39 2.23 3.14
N GLY A 80 10.08 2.48 3.04
CA GLY A 80 9.23 1.83 2.05
C GLY A 80 9.68 2.08 0.61
N VAL A 81 10.03 3.32 0.26
CA VAL A 81 10.55 3.68 -1.06
C VAL A 81 11.90 3.03 -1.34
N LYS A 82 12.84 3.14 -0.37
CA LYS A 82 14.20 2.61 -0.51
C LYS A 82 14.21 1.10 -0.76
N TYR A 83 13.37 0.36 -0.02
CA TYR A 83 13.32 -1.10 -0.07
C TYR A 83 12.18 -1.63 -0.94
N PHE A 84 11.57 -0.79 -1.78
CA PHE A 84 10.47 -1.20 -2.66
C PHE A 84 10.94 -2.22 -3.70
N GLN A 85 10.25 -3.36 -3.76
CA GLN A 85 10.54 -4.47 -4.68
C GLN A 85 9.39 -4.78 -5.63
N GLY A 86 8.24 -4.13 -5.48
CA GLY A 86 7.05 -4.32 -6.32
C GLY A 86 6.16 -5.50 -5.88
N ASP A 87 6.74 -6.66 -5.63
CA ASP A 87 6.05 -7.92 -5.35
C ASP A 87 6.09 -8.34 -3.87
N ARG A 88 6.98 -7.76 -3.09
CA ARG A 88 7.23 -8.13 -1.69
C ARG A 88 7.19 -6.93 -0.76
N SER A 89 7.00 -7.23 0.53
CA SER A 89 7.04 -6.20 1.57
C SER A 89 8.43 -5.54 1.64
N PRO A 90 8.50 -4.20 1.61
CA PRO A 90 9.76 -3.47 1.85
C PRO A 90 10.40 -3.82 3.20
N ASN A 91 9.58 -4.19 4.20
CA ASN A 91 10.08 -4.57 5.51
C ASN A 91 10.94 -5.84 5.47
N ASP A 92 10.62 -6.79 4.58
CA ASP A 92 11.41 -8.02 4.43
C ASP A 92 12.76 -7.74 3.78
N ALA A 93 12.79 -6.83 2.81
CA ALA A 93 14.05 -6.38 2.22
C ALA A 93 14.92 -5.65 3.25
N GLN A 94 14.31 -4.78 4.07
CA GLN A 94 15.04 -4.08 5.13
C GLN A 94 15.59 -5.04 6.19
N ARG A 95 14.84 -6.10 6.57
CA ARG A 95 15.33 -7.11 7.51
C ARG A 95 16.51 -7.89 6.94
N ARG A 96 16.48 -8.23 5.65
CA ARG A 96 17.59 -8.94 5.00
C ARG A 96 18.86 -8.10 4.92
N ASP A 97 18.70 -6.78 4.72
CA ASP A 97 19.82 -5.84 4.63
C ASP A 97 20.41 -5.52 6.02
N LYS A 98 19.58 -5.29 7.03
CA LYS A 98 20.01 -4.75 8.34
C LYS A 98 19.82 -5.70 9.52
N GLY A 99 19.26 -6.88 9.31
CA GLY A 99 18.88 -7.79 10.38
C GLY A 99 17.57 -7.43 11.10
N TYR A 100 17.05 -6.22 10.91
CA TYR A 100 15.79 -5.74 11.49
C TYR A 100 15.09 -4.74 10.56
N SER A 101 13.82 -4.45 10.82
CA SER A 101 13.08 -3.42 10.11
C SER A 101 12.63 -2.30 11.06
N ALA A 102 13.31 -1.15 11.00
CA ALA A 102 12.96 0.03 11.79
C ALA A 102 11.58 0.57 11.41
N SER A 103 11.23 0.54 10.12
CA SER A 103 9.90 0.95 9.65
C SER A 103 8.79 0.06 10.19
N TRP A 104 9.02 -1.26 10.28
CA TRP A 104 8.07 -2.19 10.88
C TRP A 104 7.92 -1.97 12.39
N MET A 105 9.02 -1.78 13.11
CA MET A 105 9.00 -1.48 14.55
C MET A 105 8.24 -0.18 14.84
N HIS A 106 8.48 0.86 14.03
CA HIS A 106 7.77 2.13 14.13
C HIS A 106 6.27 1.95 13.87
N HIS A 107 5.92 1.20 12.82
CA HIS A 107 4.55 0.95 12.41
C HIS A 107 3.74 0.23 13.48
N LYS A 108 4.20 -0.93 13.94
CA LYS A 108 3.48 -1.75 14.91
C LYS A 108 3.32 -1.10 16.28
N GLY A 109 4.27 -0.29 16.71
CA GLY A 109 4.19 0.45 17.99
C GLY A 109 3.27 1.68 17.95
N ARG A 110 2.75 2.08 16.78
CA ARG A 110 1.88 3.27 16.63
C ARG A 110 0.47 2.96 16.13
N ASN A 111 0.25 1.75 15.67
CA ASN A 111 -1.04 1.37 15.07
C ASN A 111 -1.76 0.34 15.94
N ARG A 112 -2.93 0.73 16.47
CA ARG A 112 -3.74 -0.08 17.41
C ARG A 112 -4.26 -1.39 16.84
N HIS A 113 -4.19 -1.59 15.53
CA HIS A 113 -4.55 -2.86 14.91
C HIS A 113 -3.43 -3.92 15.01
N HIS A 114 -2.26 -3.55 15.52
CA HIS A 114 -1.18 -4.47 15.85
C HIS A 114 -1.18 -4.80 17.34
N VAL A 115 -1.00 -6.08 17.66
CA VAL A 115 -0.97 -6.56 19.07
C VAL A 115 0.18 -5.92 19.87
N GLU A 116 1.29 -5.62 19.21
CA GLU A 116 2.47 -4.99 19.83
C GLU A 116 2.26 -3.52 20.23
N TYR A 117 1.15 -2.93 19.87
CA TYR A 117 0.75 -1.60 20.36
C TYR A 117 0.35 -1.66 21.84
N TRP A 118 -0.26 -2.76 22.28
CA TRP A 118 -0.82 -2.99 23.64
C TRP A 118 0.17 -3.68 24.55
#